data_a7124e997534886bb6ceb6a11f357437
#
_entry.id   a7124e997534886bb6ceb6a11f357437
#
_cell.length_a   1.000
_cell.length_b   1.000
_cell.length_c   1.000
_cell.angle_alpha   90.00
_cell.angle_beta   90.00
_cell.angle_gamma   90.00
#
_symmetry.space_group_name_H-M   'P 1'
#
loop_
_entity.id
_entity.type
_entity.pdbx_description
1 polymer ?
#
loop_
_entity_poly.entity_id
_entity_poly.type
_entity_poly.pdbx_seq_one_letter_code
_entity_poly.pdbx_strand_id
1 'polypeptide(L)'
;MLASAAELYAIELGEGPPLLMLHGVTANAYIWLPVMELLADSYHCVAIDQRGHGRTGMPRDGQFDAAAYARDAADLAAFIGRGPVTLVGHSLGARNAIVAGAMRPDAIAGVIAIEFTPFIDKAAFDALDTRVTGGPRSFGDLGDLTGYLSWRYPGLPPDAVSRRASHGYAARADGRLVPLADAGAMRATCAGLREDLAPDLRRLGVPAVLVRGADSRFVSDQAFRAACALRPDLPAVVVGGADHYVPEERPEEVAEIVRAFAAGLAEPAATPGNRRSTS
;
A
#
# COMPACT_ATOMS: atom_id res chain seq x y z
N MET A 1 -17.81 -11.30 -14.69
CA MET A 1 -18.10 -10.12 -13.85
C MET A 1 -17.19 -10.22 -12.65
N LEU A 2 -16.41 -9.17 -12.35
CA LEU A 2 -15.63 -9.10 -11.12
C LEU A 2 -16.58 -9.20 -9.94
N ALA A 3 -16.24 -10.03 -8.96
CA ALA A 3 -17.02 -10.18 -7.72
C ALA A 3 -16.81 -9.00 -6.74
N SER A 4 -15.91 -8.05 -7.09
CA SER A 4 -15.65 -6.87 -6.28
C SER A 4 -16.92 -6.02 -6.11
N ALA A 5 -17.20 -5.65 -4.86
CA ALA A 5 -18.30 -4.75 -4.53
C ALA A 5 -17.99 -3.27 -4.86
N ALA A 6 -16.78 -2.95 -5.28
CA ALA A 6 -16.32 -1.62 -5.68
C ALA A 6 -15.96 -1.58 -7.18
N GLU A 7 -16.33 -0.49 -7.84
CA GLU A 7 -15.80 -0.15 -9.16
C GLU A 7 -14.48 0.58 -8.95
N LEU A 8 -13.36 -0.12 -9.16
CA LEU A 8 -12.04 0.39 -8.85
C LEU A 8 -11.52 1.32 -9.96
N TYR A 9 -11.12 2.52 -9.59
CA TYR A 9 -10.34 3.39 -10.47
C TYR A 9 -8.88 2.94 -10.44
N ALA A 10 -8.25 2.87 -11.61
CA ALA A 10 -6.84 2.49 -11.75
C ALA A 10 -6.09 3.45 -12.69
N ILE A 11 -4.79 3.55 -12.49
CA ILE A 11 -3.84 4.07 -13.46
C ILE A 11 -2.86 2.95 -13.81
N GLU A 12 -2.46 2.90 -15.07
CA GLU A 12 -1.59 1.84 -15.60
C GLU A 12 -0.41 2.45 -16.35
N LEU A 13 0.76 1.80 -16.27
CA LEU A 13 1.97 2.22 -16.98
C LEU A 13 2.86 1.02 -17.24
N GLY A 14 3.49 0.99 -18.42
CA GLY A 14 4.46 -0.04 -18.82
C GLY A 14 3.84 -1.35 -19.27
N GLU A 15 4.72 -2.27 -19.65
CA GLU A 15 4.38 -3.63 -20.08
C GLU A 15 5.32 -4.64 -19.40
N GLY A 16 4.88 -5.90 -19.24
CA GLY A 16 5.68 -6.96 -18.63
C GLY A 16 4.95 -7.68 -17.49
N PRO A 17 5.70 -8.29 -16.55
CA PRO A 17 5.11 -8.91 -15.37
C PRO A 17 4.30 -7.91 -14.55
N PRO A 18 3.08 -8.29 -14.09
CA PRO A 18 2.17 -7.36 -13.45
C PRO A 18 2.55 -7.06 -11.99
N LEU A 19 2.51 -5.77 -11.64
CA LEU A 19 2.60 -5.25 -10.29
C LEU A 19 1.28 -4.54 -9.96
N LEU A 20 0.64 -4.89 -8.84
CA LEU A 20 -0.54 -4.18 -8.35
C LEU A 20 -0.17 -3.38 -7.10
N MET A 21 -0.33 -2.05 -7.17
CA MET A 21 0.10 -1.09 -6.18
C MET A 21 -1.08 -0.56 -5.37
N LEU A 22 -0.99 -0.69 -4.03
CA LEU A 22 -2.04 -0.38 -3.07
C LEU A 22 -1.57 0.75 -2.14
N HIS A 23 -2.24 1.90 -2.16
CA HIS A 23 -1.86 3.09 -1.40
C HIS A 23 -2.27 3.04 0.09
N GLY A 24 -1.77 3.99 0.90
CA GLY A 24 -2.14 4.19 2.29
C GLY A 24 -3.49 4.92 2.49
N VAL A 25 -3.99 4.96 3.73
CA VAL A 25 -5.21 5.70 4.08
C VAL A 25 -5.12 7.18 3.70
N THR A 26 -6.21 7.76 3.20
CA THR A 26 -6.31 9.13 2.66
C THR A 26 -5.50 9.43 1.39
N ALA A 27 -4.75 8.48 0.88
CA ALA A 27 -4.01 8.62 -0.38
C ALA A 27 -4.85 8.14 -1.57
N ASN A 28 -4.23 8.01 -2.73
CA ASN A 28 -4.82 7.52 -3.97
C ASN A 28 -3.72 6.88 -4.85
N ALA A 29 -4.08 6.34 -6.01
CA ALA A 29 -3.18 5.67 -6.94
C ALA A 29 -1.94 6.50 -7.31
N TYR A 30 -2.09 7.81 -7.39
CA TYR A 30 -1.03 8.71 -7.88
C TYR A 30 0.18 8.86 -6.95
N ILE A 31 0.11 8.39 -5.69
CA ILE A 31 1.32 8.33 -4.86
C ILE A 31 2.38 7.38 -5.43
N TRP A 32 1.93 6.43 -6.26
CA TRP A 32 2.79 5.44 -6.89
C TRP A 32 3.41 5.89 -8.20
N LEU A 33 2.95 7.01 -8.79
CA LEU A 33 3.38 7.44 -10.12
C LEU A 33 4.91 7.51 -10.29
N PRO A 34 5.70 8.09 -9.35
CA PRO A 34 7.15 8.11 -9.50
C PRO A 34 7.79 6.71 -9.51
N VAL A 35 7.28 5.80 -8.67
CA VAL A 35 7.75 4.41 -8.65
C VAL A 35 7.35 3.68 -9.95
N MET A 36 6.14 3.92 -10.45
CA MET A 36 5.67 3.35 -11.71
C MET A 36 6.51 3.80 -12.90
N GLU A 37 6.86 5.09 -12.97
CA GLU A 37 7.72 5.65 -14.02
C GLU A 37 9.12 4.99 -14.02
N LEU A 38 9.66 4.70 -12.85
CA LEU A 38 10.95 4.00 -12.70
C LEU A 38 10.88 2.51 -13.09
N LEU A 39 9.70 1.89 -13.06
CA LEU A 39 9.50 0.46 -13.30
C LEU A 39 8.90 0.15 -14.67
N ALA A 40 8.36 1.13 -15.37
CA ALA A 40 7.56 0.96 -16.60
C ALA A 40 8.30 0.28 -17.76
N ASP A 41 9.62 0.39 -17.82
CA ASP A 41 10.44 -0.27 -18.85
C ASP A 41 10.46 -1.81 -18.73
N SER A 42 10.09 -2.34 -17.56
CA SER A 42 10.24 -3.77 -17.25
C SER A 42 9.01 -4.43 -16.66
N TYR A 43 8.03 -3.64 -16.20
CA TYR A 43 6.84 -4.14 -15.50
C TYR A 43 5.57 -3.45 -15.99
N HIS A 44 4.46 -4.20 -15.99
CA HIS A 44 3.12 -3.64 -16.10
C HIS A 44 2.64 -3.20 -14.72
N CYS A 45 2.77 -1.91 -14.43
CA CYS A 45 2.40 -1.32 -13.15
C CYS A 45 0.93 -0.90 -13.18
N VAL A 46 0.13 -1.38 -12.24
CA VAL A 46 -1.27 -1.01 -12.02
C VAL A 46 -1.40 -0.45 -10.61
N ALA A 47 -1.77 0.81 -10.46
CA ALA A 47 -2.06 1.41 -9.16
C ALA A 47 -3.53 1.76 -9.06
N ILE A 48 -4.19 1.40 -7.95
CA ILE A 48 -5.63 1.60 -7.77
C ILE A 48 -5.95 2.63 -6.69
N ASP A 49 -7.05 3.32 -6.86
CA ASP A 49 -7.75 3.95 -5.74
C ASP A 49 -8.54 2.85 -5.01
N GLN A 50 -8.17 2.54 -3.78
CA GLN A 50 -8.84 1.50 -3.01
C GLN A 50 -10.25 1.96 -2.60
N ARG A 51 -11.15 1.01 -2.23
CA ARG A 51 -12.53 1.31 -1.82
C ARG A 51 -12.61 2.51 -0.87
N GLY A 52 -13.57 3.41 -1.11
CA GLY A 52 -13.78 4.64 -0.34
C GLY A 52 -12.72 5.73 -0.50
N HIS A 53 -11.73 5.54 -1.39
CA HIS A 53 -10.67 6.50 -1.66
C HIS A 53 -10.72 7.02 -3.10
N GLY A 54 -10.15 8.19 -3.30
CA GLY A 54 -9.94 8.77 -4.62
C GLY A 54 -11.20 8.80 -5.48
N ARG A 55 -11.10 8.24 -6.69
CA ARG A 55 -12.18 8.12 -7.67
C ARG A 55 -12.99 6.82 -7.56
N THR A 56 -12.50 5.88 -6.75
CA THR A 56 -13.24 4.67 -6.37
C THR A 56 -14.26 4.99 -5.31
N GLY A 57 -15.43 5.32 -5.53
CA GLY A 57 -16.45 5.70 -4.54
C GLY A 57 -16.68 4.70 -3.39
N MET A 58 -17.79 4.88 -2.71
CA MET A 58 -18.23 3.96 -1.64
C MET A 58 -18.55 2.58 -2.20
N PRO A 59 -18.06 1.50 -1.58
CA PRO A 59 -18.39 0.15 -2.00
C PRO A 59 -19.87 -0.17 -1.70
N ARG A 60 -20.50 -0.97 -2.57
CA ARG A 60 -21.92 -1.34 -2.43
C ARG A 60 -22.22 -2.17 -1.19
N ASP A 61 -21.23 -2.93 -0.69
CA ASP A 61 -21.34 -3.76 0.51
C ASP A 61 -21.13 -2.97 1.82
N GLY A 62 -20.64 -1.73 1.74
CA GLY A 62 -20.36 -0.88 2.89
C GLY A 62 -19.26 -1.41 3.81
N GLN A 63 -18.46 -2.41 3.38
CA GLN A 63 -17.43 -3.04 4.20
C GLN A 63 -16.08 -2.35 4.05
N PHE A 64 -15.34 -2.21 5.18
CA PHE A 64 -14.02 -1.57 5.24
C PHE A 64 -13.01 -2.37 6.10
N ASP A 65 -13.34 -3.64 6.40
CA ASP A 65 -12.42 -4.56 7.07
C ASP A 65 -11.27 -5.02 6.14
N ALA A 66 -10.26 -5.66 6.72
CA ALA A 66 -9.09 -6.11 5.97
C ALA A 66 -9.45 -7.11 4.87
N ALA A 67 -10.41 -8.01 5.14
CA ALA A 67 -10.83 -9.03 4.18
C ALA A 67 -11.56 -8.42 2.97
N ALA A 68 -12.34 -7.36 3.16
CA ALA A 68 -13.02 -6.67 2.06
C ALA A 68 -12.03 -5.99 1.11
N TYR A 69 -11.05 -5.27 1.64
CA TYR A 69 -9.95 -4.69 0.85
C TYR A 69 -9.12 -5.76 0.14
N ALA A 70 -8.82 -6.85 0.83
CA ALA A 70 -8.03 -7.95 0.28
C ALA A 70 -8.76 -8.67 -0.86
N ARG A 71 -10.08 -8.83 -0.77
CA ARG A 71 -10.90 -9.38 -1.87
C ARG A 71 -10.81 -8.49 -3.12
N ASP A 72 -10.95 -7.17 -3.00
CA ASP A 72 -10.81 -6.27 -4.14
C ASP A 72 -9.45 -6.43 -4.83
N ALA A 73 -8.36 -6.45 -4.05
CA ALA A 73 -7.01 -6.61 -4.58
C ALA A 73 -6.82 -7.97 -5.26
N ALA A 74 -7.30 -9.06 -4.65
CA ALA A 74 -7.18 -10.41 -5.18
C ALA A 74 -8.04 -10.64 -6.44
N ASP A 75 -9.26 -10.09 -6.47
CA ASP A 75 -10.15 -10.16 -7.63
C ASP A 75 -9.56 -9.37 -8.82
N LEU A 76 -8.98 -8.20 -8.55
CA LEU A 76 -8.29 -7.44 -9.60
C LEU A 76 -7.03 -8.15 -10.08
N ALA A 77 -6.23 -8.73 -9.18
CA ALA A 77 -5.05 -9.52 -9.55
C ALA A 77 -5.43 -10.68 -10.49
N ALA A 78 -6.51 -11.41 -10.17
CA ALA A 78 -7.05 -12.45 -11.04
C ALA A 78 -7.56 -11.90 -12.39
N PHE A 79 -8.13 -10.69 -12.41
CA PHE A 79 -8.65 -10.04 -13.61
C PHE A 79 -7.54 -9.57 -14.57
N ILE A 80 -6.41 -9.12 -14.05
CA ILE A 80 -5.25 -8.70 -14.87
C ILE A 80 -4.81 -9.84 -15.82
N GLY A 81 -5.05 -11.10 -15.44
CA GLY A 81 -5.06 -12.25 -16.38
C GLY A 81 -3.73 -12.63 -17.00
N ARG A 82 -2.60 -12.13 -16.47
CA ARG A 82 -1.23 -12.39 -16.96
C ARG A 82 -0.43 -13.34 -16.03
N GLY A 83 -1.13 -14.15 -15.23
CA GLY A 83 -0.54 -15.00 -14.19
C GLY A 83 -0.64 -14.35 -12.80
N PRO A 84 -0.03 -14.97 -11.76
CA PRO A 84 -0.03 -14.40 -10.43
C PRO A 84 0.65 -13.02 -10.38
N VAL A 85 0.10 -12.10 -9.58
CA VAL A 85 0.50 -10.69 -9.51
C VAL A 85 1.31 -10.42 -8.25
N THR A 86 2.38 -9.63 -8.35
CA THR A 86 3.08 -9.10 -7.18
C THR A 86 2.33 -7.89 -6.63
N LEU A 87 1.96 -7.94 -5.35
CA LEU A 87 1.34 -6.81 -4.65
C LEU A 87 2.42 -5.94 -4.00
N VAL A 88 2.35 -4.63 -4.26
CA VAL A 88 3.18 -3.63 -3.61
C VAL A 88 2.27 -2.73 -2.78
N GLY A 89 2.28 -2.88 -1.48
CA GLY A 89 1.38 -2.16 -0.60
C GLY A 89 2.09 -1.19 0.33
N HIS A 90 1.51 -0.01 0.53
CA HIS A 90 1.95 0.98 1.51
C HIS A 90 0.91 1.16 2.61
N SER A 91 1.31 1.07 3.88
CA SER A 91 0.46 1.32 5.05
C SER A 91 -0.85 0.49 5.01
N LEU A 92 -2.03 1.11 4.84
CA LEU A 92 -3.29 0.41 4.57
C LEU A 92 -3.13 -0.63 3.43
N GLY A 93 -2.48 -0.26 2.34
CA GLY A 93 -2.25 -1.15 1.20
C GLY A 93 -1.34 -2.32 1.54
N ALA A 94 -0.34 -2.14 2.42
CA ALA A 94 0.51 -3.23 2.90
C ALA A 94 -0.27 -4.23 3.77
N ARG A 95 -1.14 -3.74 4.66
CA ARG A 95 -2.11 -4.56 5.39
C ARG A 95 -2.94 -5.42 4.43
N ASN A 96 -3.52 -4.78 3.42
CA ASN A 96 -4.40 -5.42 2.47
C ASN A 96 -3.66 -6.45 1.59
N ALA A 97 -2.42 -6.14 1.19
CA ALA A 97 -1.57 -7.05 0.43
C ALA A 97 -1.21 -8.33 1.22
N ILE A 98 -0.86 -8.20 2.52
CA ILE A 98 -0.61 -9.35 3.41
C ILE A 98 -1.85 -10.25 3.49
N VAL A 99 -3.03 -9.66 3.72
CA VAL A 99 -4.28 -10.44 3.82
C VAL A 99 -4.65 -11.07 2.48
N ALA A 100 -4.51 -10.35 1.36
CA ALA A 100 -4.78 -10.89 0.03
C ALA A 100 -3.84 -12.07 -0.32
N GLY A 101 -2.54 -11.95 -0.03
CA GLY A 101 -1.57 -13.03 -0.23
C GLY A 101 -1.84 -14.26 0.63
N ALA A 102 -2.35 -14.07 1.87
CA ALA A 102 -2.76 -15.15 2.75
C ALA A 102 -4.07 -15.82 2.30
N MET A 103 -4.99 -15.06 1.68
CA MET A 103 -6.30 -15.55 1.22
C MET A 103 -6.24 -16.22 -0.16
N ARG A 104 -5.43 -15.69 -1.07
CA ARG A 104 -5.41 -16.07 -2.49
C ARG A 104 -3.98 -16.29 -3.02
N PRO A 105 -3.25 -17.26 -2.46
CA PRO A 105 -1.90 -17.58 -2.91
C PRO A 105 -1.85 -18.09 -4.38
N ASP A 106 -2.98 -18.44 -4.95
CA ASP A 106 -3.14 -18.82 -6.35
C ASP A 106 -3.10 -17.61 -7.32
N ALA A 107 -3.52 -16.44 -6.88
CA ALA A 107 -3.57 -15.22 -7.67
C ALA A 107 -2.40 -14.26 -7.37
N ILE A 108 -1.70 -14.44 -6.26
CA ILE A 108 -0.65 -13.53 -5.77
C ILE A 108 0.72 -14.22 -5.85
N ALA A 109 1.63 -13.64 -6.63
CA ALA A 109 3.01 -14.12 -6.78
C ALA A 109 3.89 -13.79 -5.58
N GLY A 110 3.65 -12.65 -4.95
CA GLY A 110 4.41 -12.19 -3.80
C GLY A 110 3.90 -10.87 -3.25
N VAL A 111 4.41 -10.46 -2.09
CA VAL A 111 3.99 -9.26 -1.36
C VAL A 111 5.17 -8.41 -0.94
N ILE A 112 5.16 -7.14 -1.32
CA ILE A 112 6.06 -6.11 -0.78
C ILE A 112 5.24 -5.24 0.16
N ALA A 113 5.44 -5.41 1.48
CA ALA A 113 4.67 -4.76 2.53
C ALA A 113 5.47 -3.59 3.11
N ILE A 114 5.12 -2.36 2.70
CA ILE A 114 5.81 -1.13 3.09
C ILE A 114 5.03 -0.43 4.19
N GLU A 115 5.70 -0.20 5.35
CA GLU A 115 5.17 0.61 6.45
C GLU A 115 3.89 0.06 7.08
N PHE A 116 3.84 -1.26 7.30
CA PHE A 116 2.80 -1.91 8.09
C PHE A 116 3.33 -3.16 8.80
N THR A 117 2.93 -3.33 10.06
CA THR A 117 3.05 -4.59 10.83
C THR A 117 1.80 -4.79 11.69
N PRO A 118 1.47 -6.04 12.10
CA PRO A 118 0.36 -6.30 13.04
C PRO A 118 0.60 -5.77 14.46
N PHE A 119 1.79 -5.27 14.75
CA PHE A 119 2.24 -4.87 16.09
C PHE A 119 2.34 -3.35 16.26
N ILE A 120 1.69 -2.58 15.39
CA ILE A 120 1.63 -1.12 15.51
C ILE A 120 0.94 -0.74 16.83
N ASP A 121 1.54 0.19 17.56
CA ASP A 121 1.05 0.66 18.84
C ASP A 121 -0.35 1.28 18.74
N LYS A 122 -1.21 1.00 19.74
CA LYS A 122 -2.55 1.60 19.81
C LYS A 122 -2.50 3.13 19.72
N ALA A 123 -1.51 3.76 20.37
CA ALA A 123 -1.35 5.21 20.36
C ALA A 123 -1.07 5.76 18.94
N ALA A 124 -0.34 5.01 18.09
CA ALA A 124 -0.12 5.40 16.69
C ALA A 124 -1.41 5.35 15.89
N PHE A 125 -2.27 4.35 16.10
CA PHE A 125 -3.61 4.28 15.50
C PHE A 125 -4.53 5.39 16.00
N ASP A 126 -4.50 5.75 17.30
CA ASP A 126 -5.31 6.83 17.87
C ASP A 126 -4.89 8.20 17.27
N ALA A 127 -3.58 8.41 17.11
CA ALA A 127 -3.05 9.61 16.44
C ALA A 127 -3.42 9.64 14.94
N LEU A 128 -3.37 8.50 14.26
CA LEU A 128 -3.80 8.37 12.86
C LEU A 128 -5.29 8.71 12.72
N ASP A 129 -6.15 8.12 13.55
CA ASP A 129 -7.60 8.35 13.52
C ASP A 129 -7.92 9.83 13.74
N THR A 130 -7.35 10.45 14.76
CA THR A 130 -7.48 11.89 15.01
C THR A 130 -7.05 12.73 13.79
N ARG A 131 -5.94 12.36 13.16
CA ARG A 131 -5.42 13.05 11.97
C ARG A 131 -6.32 12.84 10.75
N VAL A 132 -6.87 11.65 10.54
CA VAL A 132 -7.68 11.29 9.38
C VAL A 132 -9.08 11.89 9.47
N THR A 133 -9.68 11.89 10.66
CA THR A 133 -11.04 12.37 10.88
C THR A 133 -11.11 13.86 11.17
N GLY A 134 -10.01 14.47 11.62
CA GLY A 134 -9.90 15.88 11.93
C GLY A 134 -9.44 16.75 10.75
N GLY A 135 -9.41 18.05 10.99
CA GLY A 135 -8.93 19.07 10.05
C GLY A 135 -9.97 19.56 9.05
N PRO A 136 -9.61 20.58 8.25
CA PRO A 136 -10.50 21.18 7.27
C PRO A 136 -10.78 20.19 6.14
N ARG A 137 -12.01 20.19 5.65
CA ARG A 137 -12.45 19.36 4.54
C ARG A 137 -12.86 20.15 3.30
N SER A 138 -12.49 21.43 3.26
CA SER A 138 -12.79 22.33 2.16
C SER A 138 -11.79 23.48 2.15
N PHE A 139 -11.22 23.79 0.99
CA PHE A 139 -10.17 24.79 0.79
C PHE A 139 -10.63 25.82 -0.22
N GLY A 140 -10.21 27.08 -0.04
CA GLY A 140 -10.61 28.19 -0.92
C GLY A 140 -9.99 28.07 -2.30
N ASP A 141 -8.73 27.68 -2.36
CA ASP A 141 -7.97 27.55 -3.59
C ASP A 141 -6.84 26.51 -3.44
N LEU A 142 -6.04 26.36 -4.49
CA LEU A 142 -4.91 25.44 -4.52
C LEU A 142 -3.78 25.85 -3.56
N GLY A 143 -3.59 27.15 -3.33
CA GLY A 143 -2.59 27.67 -2.39
C GLY A 143 -2.91 27.27 -0.95
N ASP A 144 -4.15 27.50 -0.53
CA ASP A 144 -4.67 27.06 0.79
C ASP A 144 -4.48 25.56 0.98
N LEU A 145 -4.83 24.78 -0.05
CA LEU A 145 -4.71 23.31 -0.03
C LEU A 145 -3.26 22.84 0.06
N THR A 146 -2.36 23.36 -0.77
CA THR A 146 -0.95 22.96 -0.75
C THR A 146 -0.26 23.39 0.54
N GLY A 147 -0.58 24.58 1.07
CA GLY A 147 -0.11 25.03 2.38
C GLY A 147 -0.54 24.07 3.50
N TYR A 148 -1.81 23.66 3.51
CA TYR A 148 -2.32 22.67 4.45
C TYR A 148 -1.64 21.34 4.31
N LEU A 149 -1.45 20.83 3.09
CA LEU A 149 -0.80 19.54 2.84
C LEU A 149 0.68 19.54 3.26
N SER A 150 1.41 20.61 2.99
CA SER A 150 2.80 20.77 3.43
C SER A 150 2.91 20.79 4.96
N TRP A 151 1.98 21.47 5.64
CA TRP A 151 1.91 21.45 7.12
C TRP A 151 1.56 20.05 7.64
N ARG A 152 0.62 19.38 7.01
CA ARG A 152 0.13 18.05 7.42
C ARG A 152 1.16 16.96 7.20
N TYR A 153 1.99 17.07 6.18
CA TYR A 153 2.97 16.08 5.74
C TYR A 153 4.37 16.72 5.60
N PRO A 154 4.99 17.15 6.71
CA PRO A 154 6.21 17.96 6.65
C PRO A 154 7.43 17.23 6.09
N GLY A 155 7.40 15.88 5.99
CA GLY A 155 8.45 15.07 5.39
C GLY A 155 8.32 14.84 3.89
N LEU A 156 7.14 15.17 3.31
CA LEU A 156 6.93 14.94 1.87
C LEU A 156 7.68 15.99 1.01
N PRO A 157 8.31 15.56 -0.10
CA PRO A 157 8.87 16.47 -1.07
C PRO A 157 7.77 17.30 -1.77
N PRO A 158 8.09 18.52 -2.27
CA PRO A 158 7.09 19.44 -2.83
C PRO A 158 6.28 18.88 -4.01
N ASP A 159 6.88 18.04 -4.84
CA ASP A 159 6.21 17.36 -5.96
C ASP A 159 5.17 16.33 -5.47
N ALA A 160 5.46 15.61 -4.38
CA ALA A 160 4.49 14.71 -3.75
C ALA A 160 3.31 15.48 -3.15
N VAL A 161 3.55 16.63 -2.52
CA VAL A 161 2.49 17.54 -2.05
C VAL A 161 1.62 18.01 -3.22
N SER A 162 2.25 18.45 -4.32
CA SER A 162 1.56 18.91 -5.52
C SER A 162 0.72 17.79 -6.14
N ARG A 163 1.25 16.57 -6.20
CA ARG A 163 0.57 15.38 -6.73
C ARG A 163 -0.64 15.02 -5.86
N ARG A 164 -0.51 15.05 -4.54
CA ARG A 164 -1.63 14.85 -3.61
C ARG A 164 -2.72 15.92 -3.77
N ALA A 165 -2.35 17.19 -3.95
CA ALA A 165 -3.31 18.27 -4.18
C ALA A 165 -4.06 18.09 -5.50
N SER A 166 -3.35 17.75 -6.58
CA SER A 166 -3.93 17.63 -7.92
C SER A 166 -4.83 16.42 -8.10
N HIS A 167 -4.54 15.32 -7.41
CA HIS A 167 -5.23 14.04 -7.63
C HIS A 167 -6.07 13.55 -6.45
N GLY A 168 -5.92 14.15 -5.27
CA GLY A 168 -6.67 13.79 -4.07
C GLY A 168 -7.88 14.68 -3.77
N TYR A 169 -8.08 15.73 -4.57
CA TYR A 169 -9.14 16.73 -4.34
C TYR A 169 -9.88 17.07 -5.63
N ALA A 170 -11.14 17.48 -5.50
CA ALA A 170 -11.96 17.94 -6.61
C ALA A 170 -12.59 19.29 -6.29
N ALA A 171 -12.78 20.12 -7.34
CA ALA A 171 -13.52 21.35 -7.23
C ALA A 171 -15.03 21.07 -7.16
N ARG A 172 -15.71 21.73 -6.23
CA ARG A 172 -17.18 21.81 -6.17
C ARG A 172 -17.71 22.93 -7.07
N ALA A 173 -19.03 22.98 -7.22
CA ALA A 173 -19.71 24.03 -7.97
C ALA A 173 -19.46 25.44 -7.44
N ASP A 174 -19.18 25.60 -6.16
CA ASP A 174 -18.80 26.85 -5.50
C ASP A 174 -17.30 27.22 -5.64
N GLY A 175 -16.54 26.41 -6.39
CA GLY A 175 -15.11 26.56 -6.62
C GLY A 175 -14.21 26.05 -5.53
N ARG A 176 -14.75 25.62 -4.39
CA ARG A 176 -13.96 25.09 -3.28
C ARG A 176 -13.43 23.68 -3.58
N LEU A 177 -12.20 23.42 -3.13
CA LEU A 177 -11.57 22.12 -3.25
C LEU A 177 -11.93 21.22 -2.05
N VAL A 178 -12.36 19.99 -2.32
CA VAL A 178 -12.73 19.01 -1.29
C VAL A 178 -12.03 17.67 -1.54
N PRO A 179 -11.69 16.90 -0.47
CA PRO A 179 -11.09 15.57 -0.64
C PRO A 179 -12.00 14.64 -1.44
N LEU A 180 -11.42 13.86 -2.33
CA LEU A 180 -12.09 12.74 -2.99
C LEU A 180 -12.35 11.57 -2.02
N ALA A 181 -11.48 11.40 -1.02
CA ALA A 181 -11.66 10.37 0.00
C ALA A 181 -12.91 10.67 0.86
N ASP A 182 -13.87 9.76 0.87
CA ASP A 182 -15.11 9.91 1.63
C ASP A 182 -14.85 9.89 3.14
N ALA A 183 -15.48 10.80 3.88
CA ALA A 183 -15.24 10.95 5.31
C ALA A 183 -15.76 9.75 6.13
N GLY A 184 -16.86 9.14 5.70
CA GLY A 184 -17.45 7.95 6.34
C GLY A 184 -16.56 6.73 6.10
N ALA A 185 -16.11 6.56 4.83
CA ALA A 185 -15.16 5.52 4.46
C ALA A 185 -13.85 5.63 5.26
N MET A 186 -13.32 6.85 5.42
CA MET A 186 -12.08 7.05 6.19
C MET A 186 -12.22 6.66 7.65
N ARG A 187 -13.34 7.01 8.30
CA ARG A 187 -13.63 6.57 9.69
C ARG A 187 -13.74 5.05 9.78
N ALA A 188 -14.48 4.42 8.88
CA ALA A 188 -14.65 2.97 8.85
C ALA A 188 -13.32 2.24 8.58
N THR A 189 -12.50 2.77 7.66
CA THR A 189 -11.16 2.24 7.38
C THR A 189 -10.26 2.33 8.61
N CYS A 190 -10.22 3.47 9.30
CA CYS A 190 -9.42 3.63 10.54
C CYS A 190 -9.84 2.65 11.64
N ALA A 191 -11.14 2.38 11.77
CA ALA A 191 -11.64 1.36 12.70
C ALA A 191 -11.12 -0.04 12.30
N GLY A 192 -11.18 -0.40 11.01
CA GLY A 192 -10.70 -1.68 10.50
C GLY A 192 -9.18 -1.86 10.57
N LEU A 193 -8.38 -0.78 10.65
CA LEU A 193 -6.93 -0.87 10.83
C LEU A 193 -6.50 -1.48 12.18
N ARG A 194 -7.42 -1.58 13.13
CA ARG A 194 -7.16 -2.12 14.48
C ARG A 194 -7.37 -3.63 14.60
N GLU A 195 -7.70 -4.31 13.52
CA GLU A 195 -7.83 -5.76 13.47
C GLU A 195 -6.50 -6.45 13.79
N ASP A 196 -6.54 -7.57 14.53
CA ASP A 196 -5.36 -8.40 14.75
C ASP A 196 -5.03 -9.20 13.49
N LEU A 197 -3.98 -8.81 12.80
CA LEU A 197 -3.50 -9.45 11.57
C LEU A 197 -2.23 -10.29 11.77
N ALA A 198 -1.82 -10.55 13.00
CA ALA A 198 -0.72 -11.47 13.27
C ALA A 198 -0.99 -12.90 12.73
N PRO A 199 -2.24 -13.44 12.80
CA PRO A 199 -2.56 -14.70 12.14
C PRO A 199 -2.37 -14.66 10.62
N ASP A 200 -2.72 -13.54 9.95
CA ASP A 200 -2.58 -13.39 8.49
C ASP A 200 -1.11 -13.36 8.07
N LEU A 201 -0.29 -12.56 8.77
CA LEU A 201 1.15 -12.53 8.53
C LEU A 201 1.78 -13.90 8.79
N ARG A 202 1.34 -14.62 9.83
CA ARG A 202 1.86 -15.97 10.14
C ARG A 202 1.54 -16.98 9.04
N ARG A 203 0.32 -16.96 8.48
CA ARG A 203 -0.14 -17.91 7.44
C ARG A 203 0.17 -17.46 6.01
N LEU A 204 0.79 -16.28 5.80
CA LEU A 204 1.16 -15.81 4.47
C LEU A 204 2.08 -16.81 3.80
N GLY A 205 1.58 -17.51 2.78
CA GLY A 205 2.24 -18.62 2.11
C GLY A 205 2.99 -18.23 0.83
N VAL A 206 2.89 -16.99 0.39
CA VAL A 206 3.62 -16.48 -0.76
C VAL A 206 4.91 -15.78 -0.31
N PRO A 207 5.94 -15.68 -1.17
CA PRO A 207 7.12 -14.86 -0.90
C PRO A 207 6.74 -13.45 -0.49
N ALA A 208 7.42 -12.89 0.49
CA ALA A 208 7.16 -11.51 0.92
C ALA A 208 8.42 -10.82 1.43
N VAL A 209 8.42 -9.48 1.43
CA VAL A 209 9.42 -8.64 2.07
C VAL A 209 8.72 -7.57 2.91
N LEU A 210 9.25 -7.36 4.13
CA LEU A 210 8.78 -6.31 5.03
C LEU A 210 9.69 -5.09 4.88
N VAL A 211 9.10 -3.91 4.65
CA VAL A 211 9.86 -2.67 4.43
C VAL A 211 9.42 -1.60 5.44
N ARG A 212 10.40 -0.92 6.05
CA ARG A 212 10.17 0.16 7.00
C ARG A 212 11.05 1.36 6.69
N GLY A 213 10.54 2.58 6.85
CA GLY A 213 11.34 3.80 6.89
C GLY A 213 12.17 3.88 8.18
N ALA A 214 13.46 4.26 8.09
CA ALA A 214 14.35 4.33 9.25
C ALA A 214 13.80 5.29 10.32
N ASP A 215 13.17 6.38 9.89
CA ASP A 215 12.64 7.45 10.73
C ASP A 215 11.13 7.32 11.01
N SER A 216 10.54 6.14 10.70
CA SER A 216 9.10 5.92 10.82
C SER A 216 8.60 6.13 12.25
N ARG A 217 7.65 7.07 12.37
CA ARG A 217 6.92 7.36 13.60
C ARG A 217 5.62 6.57 13.73
N PHE A 218 5.23 5.85 12.69
CA PHE A 218 4.02 5.02 12.67
C PHE A 218 4.34 3.55 12.97
N VAL A 219 5.34 2.99 12.30
CA VAL A 219 5.86 1.65 12.57
C VAL A 219 7.10 1.78 13.45
N SER A 220 6.96 1.63 14.76
CA SER A 220 8.10 1.66 15.67
C SER A 220 9.10 0.54 15.36
N ASP A 221 10.35 0.77 15.69
CA ASP A 221 11.41 -0.24 15.54
C ASP A 221 11.09 -1.52 16.34
N GLN A 222 10.43 -1.39 17.49
CA GLN A 222 9.95 -2.53 18.27
C GLN A 222 8.85 -3.31 17.52
N ALA A 223 7.87 -2.63 16.94
CA ALA A 223 6.79 -3.25 16.18
C ALA A 223 7.33 -3.97 14.93
N PHE A 224 8.30 -3.36 14.25
CA PHE A 224 8.96 -3.97 13.09
C PHE A 224 9.74 -5.23 13.47
N ARG A 225 10.55 -5.16 14.53
CA ARG A 225 11.27 -6.35 15.05
C ARG A 225 10.32 -7.47 15.49
N ALA A 226 9.17 -7.15 16.06
CA ALA A 226 8.17 -8.15 16.43
C ALA A 226 7.61 -8.88 15.19
N ALA A 227 7.39 -8.16 14.08
CA ALA A 227 6.96 -8.79 12.83
C ALA A 227 8.06 -9.68 12.23
N CYS A 228 9.32 -9.23 12.24
CA CYS A 228 10.47 -10.03 11.81
C CYS A 228 10.65 -11.29 12.69
N ALA A 229 10.41 -11.18 13.98
CA ALA A 229 10.47 -12.33 14.90
C ALA A 229 9.33 -13.33 14.67
N LEU A 230 8.13 -12.83 14.26
CA LEU A 230 7.00 -13.68 13.91
C LEU A 230 7.26 -14.47 12.60
N ARG A 231 7.96 -13.87 11.64
CA ARG A 231 8.31 -14.44 10.33
C ARG A 231 9.80 -14.21 10.03
N PRO A 232 10.68 -14.96 10.72
CA PRO A 232 12.14 -14.83 10.55
C PRO A 232 12.64 -15.31 9.18
N ASP A 233 11.80 -15.96 8.42
CA ASP A 233 12.03 -16.42 7.04
C ASP A 233 11.84 -15.31 6.01
N LEU A 234 11.14 -14.22 6.35
CA LEU A 234 10.91 -13.11 5.42
C LEU A 234 12.07 -12.09 5.46
N PRO A 235 12.57 -11.69 4.29
CA PRO A 235 13.46 -10.53 4.19
C PRO A 235 12.85 -9.28 4.82
N ALA A 236 13.70 -8.47 5.44
CA ALA A 236 13.32 -7.20 6.04
C ALA A 236 14.28 -6.10 5.59
N VAL A 237 13.74 -4.97 5.14
CA VAL A 237 14.50 -3.83 4.62
C VAL A 237 14.15 -2.57 5.41
N VAL A 238 15.17 -1.81 5.79
CA VAL A 238 15.00 -0.47 6.41
C VAL A 238 15.54 0.58 5.43
N VAL A 239 14.66 1.49 5.01
CA VAL A 239 14.97 2.55 4.05
C VAL A 239 15.46 3.79 4.80
N GLY A 240 16.72 4.18 4.58
CA GLY A 240 17.34 5.31 5.26
C GLY A 240 16.73 6.65 4.89
N GLY A 241 16.57 7.54 5.88
CA GLY A 241 16.05 8.90 5.68
C GLY A 241 14.61 8.97 5.17
N ALA A 242 13.81 7.94 5.45
CA ALA A 242 12.37 7.92 5.17
C ALA A 242 11.57 7.79 6.48
N ASP A 243 10.48 8.56 6.59
CA ASP A 243 9.44 8.38 7.61
C ASP A 243 8.38 7.41 7.06
N HIS A 244 7.13 7.65 7.30
CA HIS A 244 6.02 6.77 6.93
C HIS A 244 5.70 6.73 5.43
N TYR A 245 6.01 7.80 4.68
CA TYR A 245 5.60 7.92 3.28
C TYR A 245 6.68 7.45 2.30
N VAL A 246 7.29 6.31 2.57
CA VAL A 246 8.44 5.73 1.85
C VAL A 246 8.29 5.77 0.32
N PRO A 247 7.12 5.42 -0.30
CA PRO A 247 6.99 5.47 -1.77
C PRO A 247 7.09 6.88 -2.37
N GLU A 248 6.79 7.91 -1.58
CA GLU A 248 6.84 9.30 -2.01
C GLU A 248 8.13 10.01 -1.59
N GLU A 249 8.76 9.55 -0.51
CA GLU A 249 10.02 10.10 0.02
C GLU A 249 11.24 9.47 -0.65
N ARG A 250 11.15 8.22 -1.06
CA ARG A 250 12.25 7.40 -1.60
C ARG A 250 11.78 6.48 -2.74
N PRO A 251 11.25 7.04 -3.84
CA PRO A 251 10.70 6.23 -4.94
C PRO A 251 11.76 5.36 -5.62
N GLU A 252 13.02 5.82 -5.70
CA GLU A 252 14.13 5.08 -6.30
C GLU A 252 14.43 3.81 -5.51
N GLU A 253 14.56 3.92 -4.19
CA GLU A 253 14.82 2.79 -3.29
C GLU A 253 13.65 1.80 -3.30
N VAL A 254 12.41 2.28 -3.40
CA VAL A 254 11.25 1.39 -3.55
C VAL A 254 11.31 0.65 -4.89
N ALA A 255 11.66 1.32 -5.98
CA ALA A 255 11.82 0.66 -7.28
C ALA A 255 12.94 -0.40 -7.27
N GLU A 256 14.05 -0.14 -6.57
CA GLU A 256 15.13 -1.11 -6.39
C GLU A 256 14.66 -2.34 -5.57
N ILE A 257 13.92 -2.12 -4.48
CA ILE A 257 13.33 -3.21 -3.68
C ILE A 257 12.39 -4.06 -4.55
N VAL A 258 11.55 -3.43 -5.36
CA VAL A 258 10.63 -4.14 -6.28
C VAL A 258 11.42 -4.99 -7.28
N ARG A 259 12.46 -4.44 -7.93
CA ARG A 259 13.29 -5.19 -8.89
C ARG A 259 14.00 -6.37 -8.23
N ALA A 260 14.62 -6.15 -7.08
CA ALA A 260 15.33 -7.19 -6.33
C ALA A 260 14.39 -8.33 -5.90
N PHE A 261 13.20 -7.98 -5.41
CA PHE A 261 12.19 -8.94 -5.01
C PHE A 261 11.66 -9.75 -6.20
N ALA A 262 11.32 -9.09 -7.31
CA ALA A 262 10.81 -9.76 -8.50
C ALA A 262 11.87 -10.66 -9.17
N ALA A 263 13.16 -10.28 -9.14
CA ALA A 263 14.25 -11.12 -9.60
C ALA A 263 14.35 -12.42 -8.78
N GLY A 264 14.20 -12.34 -7.45
CA GLY A 264 14.16 -13.50 -6.57
C GLY A 264 12.97 -14.44 -6.81
N LEU A 265 11.84 -13.92 -7.32
CA LEU A 265 10.70 -14.74 -7.72
C LEU A 265 10.95 -15.49 -9.05
N ALA A 266 11.78 -14.96 -9.92
CA ALA A 266 12.12 -15.56 -11.21
C ALA A 266 13.17 -16.69 -11.10
N GLU A 267 13.94 -16.73 -10.02
CA GLU A 267 14.91 -17.80 -9.77
C GLU A 267 14.16 -19.08 -9.31
N PRO A 268 14.37 -20.25 -9.97
CA PRO A 268 13.79 -21.49 -9.48
C PRO A 268 14.35 -21.78 -8.08
N ALA A 269 13.45 -22.11 -7.14
CA ALA A 269 13.84 -22.49 -5.78
C ALA A 269 14.98 -23.51 -5.83
N ALA A 270 16.13 -23.17 -5.26
CA ALA A 270 17.30 -24.03 -5.25
C ALA A 270 16.88 -25.37 -4.63
N THR A 271 16.92 -26.44 -5.43
CA THR A 271 16.62 -27.80 -4.97
C THR A 271 17.60 -28.13 -3.84
N PRO A 272 17.14 -28.53 -2.64
CA PRO A 272 18.03 -28.90 -1.55
C PRO A 272 18.97 -30.00 -2.04
N GLY A 273 20.24 -29.65 -2.19
CA GLY A 273 21.26 -30.57 -2.71
C GLY A 273 21.27 -31.84 -1.90
N ASN A 274 21.03 -32.96 -2.55
CA ASN A 274 21.17 -34.29 -2.05
C ASN A 274 22.66 -34.48 -1.62
N ARG A 275 22.96 -34.21 -0.34
CA ARG A 275 24.28 -34.56 0.20
C ARG A 275 24.43 -36.08 0.13
N ARG A 276 25.04 -36.54 -0.94
CA ARG A 276 25.52 -37.91 -0.98
C ARG A 276 26.57 -38.02 0.12
N SER A 277 26.25 -38.83 1.13
CA SER A 277 27.21 -39.33 2.10
C SER A 277 28.20 -40.19 1.35
N THR A 278 29.41 -39.74 1.20
CA THR A 278 30.56 -40.62 0.89
C THR A 278 31.01 -41.22 2.20
N SER A 279 30.75 -42.49 2.33
CA SER A 279 31.38 -43.41 3.30
C SER A 279 32.84 -43.62 2.98
#